data_1a2d0eba4ef417a385e344f3ff65acde
#
_entry.id   1a2d0eba4ef417a385e344f3ff65acde
#
_cell.length_a   1.000
_cell.length_b   1.000
_cell.length_c   1.000
_cell.angle_alpha   90.00
_cell.angle_beta   90.00
_cell.angle_gamma   90.00
#
_symmetry.space_group_name_H-M   'P 1'
#
loop_
_entity.id
_entity.type
_entity.pdbx_description
1 polymer ?
#
loop_
_entity_poly.entity_id
_entity_poly.type
_entity_poly.pdbx_seq_one_letter_code
_entity_poly.pdbx_strand_id
1 'polypeptide(L)'
;NMADHYADDIKKQTEYRTKVKEASNLLLELVNDVLDMSKLESGEIVLEEIPFNLSSIFKEVFVVIEQMASEQNIQIEWEKKEIIHRDFIGSPGYVKRVMMNILSNAVKYNRENGHIYISCMEIPSKQPEMTTMEFVCRDTGIGMTEEFQKCVFEPFAQEHTGSRAKFTGTGLGLSISRKLVEKMGGTITVSYTHLRAHETSLHL
;
A
#
# COMPACT_ATOMS: atom_id res chain seq x y z
N ASN A 1 2.22 -36.42 7.22
CA ASN A 1 1.82 -35.12 6.68
C ASN A 1 0.30 -34.98 6.80
N MET A 2 -0.24 -33.78 7.21
CA MET A 2 -1.70 -33.59 7.35
C MET A 2 -2.47 -33.81 6.04
N ALA A 3 -1.86 -33.48 4.89
CA ALA A 3 -2.45 -33.72 3.58
C ALA A 3 -2.63 -35.21 3.28
N ASP A 4 -1.69 -36.05 3.71
CA ASP A 4 -1.74 -37.49 3.51
C ASP A 4 -2.80 -38.16 4.41
N HIS A 5 -3.07 -37.59 5.60
CA HIS A 5 -4.05 -38.10 6.54
C HIS A 5 -5.50 -37.87 6.07
N TYR A 6 -5.74 -36.90 5.18
CA TYR A 6 -7.05 -36.56 4.61
C TYR A 6 -7.09 -36.78 3.09
N ALA A 7 -6.36 -37.79 2.58
CA ALA A 7 -6.28 -38.07 1.14
C ALA A 7 -7.64 -38.21 0.45
N ASP A 8 -8.65 -38.71 1.16
CA ASP A 8 -9.99 -38.95 0.63
C ASP A 8 -10.98 -37.78 0.88
N ASP A 9 -10.55 -36.71 1.60
CA ASP A 9 -11.39 -35.54 1.89
C ASP A 9 -10.97 -34.35 0.99
N ILE A 10 -11.56 -34.26 -0.19
CA ILE A 10 -11.27 -33.23 -1.19
C ILE A 10 -11.45 -31.81 -0.62
N LYS A 11 -12.42 -31.60 0.25
CA LYS A 11 -12.69 -30.29 0.85
C LYS A 11 -11.55 -29.86 1.77
N LYS A 12 -11.08 -30.74 2.63
CA LYS A 12 -9.93 -30.48 3.51
C LYS A 12 -8.63 -30.33 2.74
N GLN A 13 -8.43 -31.14 1.70
CA GLN A 13 -7.27 -30.97 0.80
C GLN A 13 -7.25 -29.58 0.15
N THR A 14 -8.40 -29.11 -0.34
CA THR A 14 -8.52 -27.77 -0.94
C THR A 14 -8.21 -26.70 0.09
N GLU A 15 -8.73 -26.81 1.31
CA GLU A 15 -8.44 -25.88 2.41
C GLU A 15 -6.93 -25.83 2.73
N TYR A 16 -6.29 -27.00 2.86
CA TYR A 16 -4.84 -27.06 3.12
C TYR A 16 -4.00 -26.49 1.97
N ARG A 17 -4.38 -26.75 0.72
CA ARG A 17 -3.71 -26.17 -0.45
C ARG A 17 -3.82 -24.65 -0.45
N THR A 18 -4.99 -24.09 -0.12
CA THR A 18 -5.20 -22.65 0.00
C THR A 18 -4.30 -22.07 1.08
N LYS A 19 -4.29 -22.65 2.28
CA LYS A 19 -3.42 -22.21 3.40
C LYS A 19 -1.93 -22.28 3.05
N VAL A 20 -1.50 -23.33 2.37
CA VAL A 20 -0.09 -23.46 1.91
C VAL A 20 0.24 -22.37 0.89
N LYS A 21 -0.66 -22.09 -0.06
CA LYS A 21 -0.48 -21.03 -1.05
C LYS A 21 -0.39 -19.66 -0.38
N GLU A 22 -1.29 -19.37 0.57
CA GLU A 22 -1.28 -18.13 1.34
C GLU A 22 0.02 -17.95 2.14
N ALA A 23 0.45 -19.00 2.85
CA ALA A 23 1.70 -18.98 3.60
C ALA A 23 2.92 -18.80 2.70
N SER A 24 2.94 -19.45 1.51
CA SER A 24 4.01 -19.30 0.53
C SER A 24 4.06 -17.89 -0.04
N ASN A 25 2.92 -17.29 -0.36
CA ASN A 25 2.86 -15.91 -0.84
C ASN A 25 3.36 -14.93 0.22
N LEU A 26 2.94 -15.10 1.48
CA LEU A 26 3.40 -14.27 2.58
C LEU A 26 4.92 -14.38 2.79
N LEU A 27 5.47 -15.59 2.68
CA LEU A 27 6.93 -15.80 2.78
C LEU A 27 7.68 -15.10 1.64
N LEU A 28 7.18 -15.18 0.41
CA LEU A 28 7.78 -14.50 -0.74
C LEU A 28 7.71 -12.97 -0.57
N GLU A 29 6.58 -12.45 -0.10
CA GLU A 29 6.41 -11.03 0.20
C GLU A 29 7.45 -10.60 1.26
N LEU A 30 7.57 -11.34 2.35
CA LEU A 30 8.52 -11.05 3.42
C LEU A 30 9.97 -11.06 2.92
N VAL A 31 10.37 -12.06 2.14
CA VAL A 31 11.72 -12.15 1.57
C VAL A 31 12.00 -10.95 0.67
N ASN A 32 11.07 -10.59 -0.21
CA ASN A 32 11.21 -9.44 -1.09
C ASN A 32 11.29 -8.13 -0.31
N ASP A 33 10.45 -7.96 0.70
CA ASP A 33 10.45 -6.76 1.56
C ASP A 33 11.76 -6.62 2.33
N VAL A 34 12.31 -7.72 2.87
CA VAL A 34 13.61 -7.71 3.56
C VAL A 34 14.75 -7.37 2.60
N LEU A 35 14.75 -7.93 1.39
CA LEU A 35 15.75 -7.61 0.36
C LEU A 35 15.69 -6.14 -0.05
N ASP A 36 14.48 -5.61 -0.22
CA ASP A 36 14.30 -4.19 -0.57
C ASP A 36 14.69 -3.27 0.55
N MET A 37 14.36 -3.63 1.80
CA MET A 37 14.79 -2.88 2.97
C MET A 37 16.32 -2.85 3.08
N SER A 38 16.98 -3.98 2.86
CA SER A 38 18.44 -4.09 2.84
C SER A 38 19.06 -3.20 1.76
N LYS A 39 18.51 -3.21 0.54
CA LYS A 39 18.96 -2.35 -0.57
C LYS A 39 18.72 -0.86 -0.30
N LEU A 40 17.63 -0.51 0.40
CA LEU A 40 17.37 0.86 0.82
C LEU A 40 18.38 1.33 1.87
N GLU A 41 18.73 0.48 2.83
CA GLU A 41 19.69 0.80 3.89
C GLU A 41 21.13 0.86 3.39
N SER A 42 21.53 -0.02 2.47
CA SER A 42 22.84 0.02 1.84
C SER A 42 23.03 1.16 0.83
N GLY A 43 21.92 1.85 0.47
CA GLY A 43 21.94 2.90 -0.56
C GLY A 43 22.02 2.38 -2.00
N GLU A 44 21.92 1.07 -2.21
CA GLU A 44 22.02 0.43 -3.52
C GLU A 44 20.82 0.72 -4.44
N ILE A 45 19.70 1.16 -3.88
CA ILE A 45 18.57 1.57 -4.71
C ILE A 45 18.94 2.81 -5.52
N VAL A 46 18.93 2.67 -6.82
CA VAL A 46 19.09 3.76 -7.78
C VAL A 46 17.71 4.16 -8.29
N LEU A 47 17.39 5.45 -8.22
CA LEU A 47 16.18 5.97 -8.84
C LEU A 47 16.37 5.97 -10.35
N GLU A 48 15.36 5.49 -11.05
CA GLU A 48 15.29 5.61 -12.50
C GLU A 48 14.84 7.03 -12.85
N GLU A 49 15.35 7.54 -13.96
CA GLU A 49 14.92 8.81 -14.57
C GLU A 49 14.36 8.52 -15.98
N ILE A 50 13.25 7.77 -16.00
CA ILE A 50 12.61 7.40 -17.26
C ILE A 50 11.28 8.11 -17.45
N PRO A 51 10.91 8.46 -18.70
CA PRO A 51 9.60 9.03 -18.99
C PRO A 51 8.48 8.03 -18.65
N PHE A 52 7.45 8.49 -17.99
CA PHE A 52 6.25 7.69 -17.72
C PHE A 52 4.99 8.55 -17.68
N ASN A 53 3.86 7.91 -17.94
CA ASN A 53 2.55 8.54 -17.83
C ASN A 53 1.86 8.13 -16.52
N LEU A 54 1.55 9.09 -15.68
CA LEU A 54 0.95 8.85 -14.37
C LEU A 54 -0.42 8.16 -14.47
N SER A 55 -1.21 8.49 -15.49
CA SER A 55 -2.51 7.85 -15.72
C SER A 55 -2.38 6.35 -16.05
N SER A 56 -1.26 5.93 -16.64
CA SER A 56 -1.00 4.51 -16.90
C SER A 56 -0.71 3.76 -15.60
N ILE A 57 0.08 4.36 -14.71
CA ILE A 57 0.33 3.77 -13.38
C ILE A 57 -0.99 3.64 -12.60
N PHE A 58 -1.81 4.68 -12.59
CA PHE A 58 -3.12 4.63 -11.94
C PHE A 58 -3.97 3.47 -12.48
N LYS A 59 -4.09 3.33 -13.81
CA LYS A 59 -4.88 2.24 -14.41
C LYS A 59 -4.39 0.85 -13.96
N GLU A 60 -3.08 0.63 -13.96
CA GLU A 60 -2.50 -0.65 -13.55
C GLU A 60 -2.76 -0.97 -12.07
N VAL A 61 -2.62 0.04 -11.20
CA VAL A 61 -2.87 -0.10 -9.77
C VAL A 61 -4.35 -0.33 -9.50
N PHE A 62 -5.22 0.47 -10.14
CA PHE A 62 -6.66 0.40 -9.88
C PHE A 62 -7.28 -0.91 -10.29
N VAL A 63 -6.88 -1.52 -11.41
CA VAL A 63 -7.37 -2.85 -11.81
C VAL A 63 -7.20 -3.88 -10.68
N VAL A 64 -6.06 -3.86 -10.00
CA VAL A 64 -5.78 -4.78 -8.90
C VAL A 64 -6.57 -4.42 -7.65
N ILE A 65 -6.60 -3.13 -7.30
CA ILE A 65 -7.25 -2.66 -6.08
C ILE A 65 -8.77 -2.79 -6.16
N GLU A 66 -9.39 -2.52 -7.31
CA GLU A 66 -10.83 -2.71 -7.54
C GLU A 66 -11.23 -4.18 -7.38
N GLN A 67 -10.41 -5.11 -7.87
CA GLN A 67 -10.65 -6.53 -7.65
C GLN A 67 -10.62 -6.87 -6.15
N MET A 68 -9.58 -6.45 -5.44
CA MET A 68 -9.45 -6.69 -3.99
C MET A 68 -10.61 -6.07 -3.19
N ALA A 69 -11.02 -4.86 -3.53
CA ALA A 69 -12.11 -4.13 -2.88
C ALA A 69 -13.46 -4.81 -3.13
N SER A 70 -13.70 -5.29 -4.35
CA SER A 70 -14.91 -6.01 -4.73
C SER A 70 -15.13 -7.28 -3.90
N GLU A 71 -14.08 -7.99 -3.54
CA GLU A 71 -14.15 -9.20 -2.70
C GLU A 71 -14.66 -8.92 -1.27
N GLN A 72 -14.56 -7.66 -0.82
CA GLN A 72 -15.01 -7.20 0.50
C GLN A 72 -16.18 -6.21 0.44
N ASN A 73 -16.79 -6.02 -0.74
CA ASN A 73 -17.83 -5.03 -1.00
C ASN A 73 -17.42 -3.59 -0.61
N ILE A 74 -16.13 -3.25 -0.74
CA ILE A 74 -15.62 -1.91 -0.46
C ILE A 74 -15.84 -1.03 -1.67
N GLN A 75 -16.39 0.17 -1.46
CA GLN A 75 -16.60 1.16 -2.51
C GLN A 75 -15.37 2.07 -2.63
N ILE A 76 -14.90 2.25 -3.86
CA ILE A 76 -13.82 3.17 -4.17
C ILE A 76 -14.39 4.40 -4.84
N GLU A 77 -14.12 5.57 -4.26
CA GLU A 77 -14.53 6.85 -4.78
C GLU A 77 -13.30 7.66 -5.18
N TRP A 78 -13.28 8.06 -6.45
CA TRP A 78 -12.21 8.89 -6.99
C TRP A 78 -12.63 10.35 -7.03
N GLU A 79 -11.99 11.19 -6.21
CA GLU A 79 -12.15 12.63 -6.29
C GLU A 79 -11.23 13.19 -7.38
N LYS A 80 -11.84 13.59 -8.50
CA LYS A 80 -11.10 14.20 -9.60
C LYS A 80 -10.65 15.61 -9.18
N LYS A 81 -9.34 15.79 -9.07
CA LYS A 81 -8.71 17.10 -8.93
C LYS A 81 -7.94 17.42 -10.20
N GLU A 82 -7.60 18.69 -10.38
CA GLU A 82 -6.91 19.13 -11.57
C GLU A 82 -5.46 18.63 -11.56
N ILE A 83 -5.09 17.88 -12.62
CA ILE A 83 -3.73 17.46 -12.91
C ILE A 83 -3.39 18.05 -14.26
N ILE A 84 -2.45 18.97 -14.29
CA ILE A 84 -2.03 19.70 -15.48
C ILE A 84 -1.10 18.84 -16.33
N HIS A 85 -0.10 18.24 -15.69
CA HIS A 85 0.87 17.39 -16.35
C HIS A 85 0.52 15.90 -16.15
N ARG A 86 0.71 15.11 -17.19
CA ARG A 86 0.45 13.67 -17.17
C ARG A 86 1.70 12.84 -17.37
N ASP A 87 2.69 13.41 -18.03
CA ASP A 87 3.94 12.76 -18.37
C ASP A 87 5.04 13.33 -17.49
N PHE A 88 5.75 12.44 -16.83
CA PHE A 88 6.78 12.74 -15.85
C PHE A 88 8.08 11.99 -16.18
N ILE A 89 9.16 12.45 -15.62
CA ILE A 89 10.44 11.73 -15.60
C ILE A 89 10.69 11.31 -14.15
N GLY A 90 10.98 10.04 -13.92
CA GLY A 90 11.22 9.51 -12.58
C GLY A 90 11.23 8.00 -12.54
N SER A 91 10.87 7.43 -11.40
CA SER A 91 10.92 5.99 -11.12
C SER A 91 9.50 5.38 -11.02
N PRO A 92 8.85 5.06 -12.16
CA PRO A 92 7.45 4.59 -12.18
C PRO A 92 7.23 3.32 -11.36
N GLY A 93 8.22 2.43 -11.31
CA GLY A 93 8.16 1.21 -10.51
C GLY A 93 8.01 1.49 -9.02
N TYR A 94 8.74 2.48 -8.49
CA TYR A 94 8.63 2.86 -7.08
C TYR A 94 7.36 3.63 -6.77
N VAL A 95 6.91 4.52 -7.66
CA VAL A 95 5.62 5.20 -7.54
C VAL A 95 4.49 4.17 -7.47
N LYS A 96 4.46 3.22 -8.41
CA LYS A 96 3.49 2.12 -8.42
C LYS A 96 3.53 1.31 -7.13
N ARG A 97 4.71 0.96 -6.65
CA ARG A 97 4.90 0.18 -5.43
C ARG A 97 4.34 0.90 -4.19
N VAL A 98 4.66 2.18 -4.02
CA VAL A 98 4.13 2.99 -2.92
C VAL A 98 2.62 3.06 -2.97
N MET A 99 2.04 3.34 -4.13
CA MET A 99 0.59 3.38 -4.32
C MET A 99 -0.07 2.03 -4.00
N MET A 100 0.48 0.93 -4.53
CA MET A 100 -0.02 -0.41 -4.24
C MET A 100 -0.04 -0.71 -2.75
N ASN A 101 1.03 -0.38 -2.03
CA ASN A 101 1.11 -0.61 -0.60
C ASN A 101 0.08 0.20 0.19
N ILE A 102 -0.08 1.48 -0.12
CA ILE A 102 -1.07 2.34 0.55
C ILE A 102 -2.48 1.83 0.29
N LEU A 103 -2.84 1.59 -0.96
CA LEU A 103 -4.19 1.20 -1.35
C LEU A 103 -4.55 -0.22 -0.91
N SER A 104 -3.61 -1.17 -0.99
CA SER A 104 -3.85 -2.52 -0.48
C SER A 104 -4.04 -2.53 1.03
N ASN A 105 -3.33 -1.67 1.78
CA ASN A 105 -3.56 -1.48 3.20
C ASN A 105 -4.95 -0.87 3.47
N ALA A 106 -5.39 0.11 2.69
CA ALA A 106 -6.73 0.70 2.80
C ALA A 106 -7.85 -0.33 2.56
N VAL A 107 -7.65 -1.29 1.65
CA VAL A 107 -8.58 -2.42 1.46
C VAL A 107 -8.48 -3.40 2.63
N LYS A 108 -7.26 -3.86 2.95
CA LYS A 108 -6.99 -4.91 3.95
C LYS A 108 -7.51 -4.56 5.34
N TYR A 109 -7.32 -3.31 5.76
CA TYR A 109 -7.74 -2.82 7.07
C TYR A 109 -9.07 -2.10 7.06
N ASN A 110 -9.82 -2.20 5.97
CA ASN A 110 -11.18 -1.66 5.89
C ASN A 110 -12.19 -2.58 6.60
N ARG A 111 -13.41 -2.09 6.64
CA ARG A 111 -14.58 -2.86 7.07
C ARG A 111 -15.31 -3.37 5.84
N GLU A 112 -16.01 -4.46 5.98
CA GLU A 112 -16.95 -4.90 4.95
C GLU A 112 -17.99 -3.78 4.67
N ASN A 113 -18.30 -3.57 3.40
CA ASN A 113 -19.12 -2.45 2.92
C ASN A 113 -18.56 -1.04 3.29
N GLY A 114 -17.26 -0.93 3.47
CA GLY A 114 -16.59 0.35 3.72
C GLY A 114 -16.32 1.15 2.45
N HIS A 115 -15.64 2.29 2.63
CA HIS A 115 -15.28 3.20 1.54
C HIS A 115 -13.80 3.50 1.54
N ILE A 116 -13.27 3.77 0.35
CA ILE A 116 -11.93 4.32 0.14
C ILE A 116 -12.08 5.53 -0.78
N TYR A 117 -11.67 6.69 -0.30
CA TYR A 117 -11.65 7.93 -1.05
C TYR A 117 -10.23 8.21 -1.50
N ILE A 118 -10.04 8.45 -2.79
CA ILE A 118 -8.75 8.67 -3.38
C ILE A 118 -8.76 10.00 -4.11
N SER A 119 -7.76 10.82 -3.88
CA SER A 119 -7.53 12.02 -4.68
C SER A 119 -6.07 12.12 -5.06
N CYS A 120 -5.83 12.73 -6.22
CA CYS A 120 -4.49 13.10 -6.66
C CYS A 120 -4.57 14.50 -7.25
N MET A 121 -3.67 15.37 -6.82
CA MET A 121 -3.59 16.73 -7.33
C MET A 121 -2.16 17.15 -7.54
N GLU A 122 -1.98 18.08 -8.46
CA GLU A 122 -0.71 18.71 -8.72
C GLU A 122 -0.57 19.97 -7.88
N ILE A 123 0.56 20.08 -7.18
CA ILE A 123 0.91 21.25 -6.38
C ILE A 123 2.09 21.95 -7.08
N PRO A 124 2.00 23.26 -7.38
CA PRO A 124 3.09 23.99 -7.98
C PRO A 124 4.37 23.88 -7.15
N SER A 125 5.45 23.45 -7.80
CA SER A 125 6.78 23.41 -7.17
C SER A 125 7.45 24.79 -7.23
N LYS A 126 8.30 25.08 -6.26
CA LYS A 126 9.19 26.25 -6.29
C LYS A 126 10.39 26.08 -7.22
N GLN A 127 10.67 24.84 -7.63
CA GLN A 127 11.78 24.52 -8.51
C GLN A 127 11.27 24.52 -9.97
N PRO A 128 11.96 25.21 -10.88
CA PRO A 128 11.66 25.14 -12.30
C PRO A 128 11.72 23.69 -12.80
N GLU A 129 10.84 23.33 -13.72
CA GLU A 129 10.77 21.98 -14.34
C GLU A 129 10.41 20.83 -13.39
N MET A 130 10.06 21.14 -12.12
CA MET A 130 9.56 20.15 -11.18
C MET A 130 8.13 20.47 -10.77
N THR A 131 7.37 19.42 -10.48
CA THR A 131 6.04 19.56 -9.87
C THR A 131 5.92 18.59 -8.72
N THR A 132 5.05 18.88 -7.78
CA THR A 132 4.75 18.00 -6.67
C THR A 132 3.38 17.36 -6.88
N MET A 133 3.32 16.05 -6.83
CA MET A 133 2.08 15.31 -6.86
C MET A 133 1.65 14.94 -5.45
N GLU A 134 0.52 15.45 -5.01
CA GLU A 134 -0.11 15.02 -3.77
C GLU A 134 -1.10 13.90 -4.05
N PHE A 135 -0.88 12.75 -3.46
CA PHE A 135 -1.80 11.62 -3.49
C PHE A 135 -2.35 11.39 -2.09
N VAL A 136 -3.67 11.41 -1.96
CA VAL A 136 -4.36 11.19 -0.69
C VAL A 136 -5.24 9.95 -0.79
N CYS A 137 -5.09 9.06 0.18
CA CYS A 137 -5.95 7.91 0.36
C CYS A 137 -6.60 7.98 1.75
N ARG A 138 -7.92 8.00 1.79
CA ARG A 138 -8.71 8.01 3.03
C ARG A 138 -9.64 6.81 3.04
N ASP A 139 -9.57 6.00 4.07
CA ASP A 139 -10.43 4.84 4.26
C ASP A 139 -11.35 4.97 5.47
N THR A 140 -12.42 4.18 5.49
CA THR A 140 -13.36 4.08 6.61
C THR A 140 -13.10 2.85 7.48
N GLY A 141 -11.89 2.35 7.46
CA GLY A 141 -11.48 1.12 8.10
C GLY A 141 -11.48 1.14 9.62
N ILE A 142 -10.70 0.22 10.20
CA ILE A 142 -10.62 0.04 11.65
C ILE A 142 -9.77 1.12 12.35
N GLY A 143 -9.08 1.97 11.58
CA GLY A 143 -8.23 3.03 12.12
C GLY A 143 -6.96 2.52 12.81
N MET A 144 -6.22 3.41 13.46
CA MET A 144 -4.99 3.13 14.23
C MET A 144 -5.07 3.80 15.59
N THR A 145 -4.50 3.17 16.63
CA THR A 145 -4.32 3.86 17.91
C THR A 145 -3.30 5.00 17.79
N GLU A 146 -3.39 5.98 18.68
CA GLU A 146 -2.41 7.10 18.70
C GLU A 146 -0.99 6.60 18.96
N GLU A 147 -0.84 5.56 19.77
CA GLU A 147 0.45 4.92 20.04
C GLU A 147 1.03 4.29 18.78
N PHE A 148 0.20 3.56 18.01
CA PHE A 148 0.64 2.91 16.79
C PHE A 148 0.98 3.89 15.68
N GLN A 149 0.25 5.00 15.57
CA GLN A 149 0.54 6.06 14.59
C GLN A 149 1.97 6.60 14.72
N LYS A 150 2.51 6.68 15.93
CA LYS A 150 3.87 7.18 16.20
C LYS A 150 4.96 6.26 15.63
N CYS A 151 4.66 4.98 15.48
CA CYS A 151 5.60 3.97 15.00
C CYS A 151 5.17 3.26 13.71
N VAL A 152 4.09 3.69 13.05
CA VAL A 152 3.52 3.02 11.87
C VAL A 152 4.50 2.89 10.70
N PHE A 153 5.50 3.76 10.62
CA PHE A 153 6.57 3.73 9.63
C PHE A 153 7.84 3.01 10.09
N GLU A 154 7.86 2.51 11.32
CA GLU A 154 9.00 1.71 11.80
C GLU A 154 8.98 0.31 11.18
N PRO A 155 10.14 -0.27 10.85
CA PRO A 155 10.21 -1.64 10.35
C PRO A 155 9.56 -2.63 11.31
N PHE A 156 8.79 -3.58 10.75
CA PHE A 156 8.06 -4.62 11.49
C PHE A 156 6.98 -4.10 12.44
N ALA A 157 6.61 -2.82 12.34
CA ALA A 157 5.53 -2.27 13.15
C ALA A 157 4.20 -2.94 12.79
N GLN A 158 3.58 -3.55 13.79
CA GLN A 158 2.26 -4.18 13.69
C GLN A 158 1.48 -3.95 14.98
N GLU A 159 0.21 -3.64 14.83
CA GLU A 159 -0.69 -3.50 15.97
C GLU A 159 -1.29 -4.87 16.31
N HIS A 160 -0.77 -5.53 17.34
CA HIS A 160 -1.16 -6.88 17.74
C HIS A 160 -2.41 -6.91 18.66
N THR A 161 -2.99 -5.75 18.96
CA THR A 161 -4.16 -5.61 19.83
C THR A 161 -5.40 -5.20 19.06
N GLY A 162 -6.57 -5.54 19.58
CA GLY A 162 -7.85 -5.14 19.00
C GLY A 162 -8.17 -5.81 17.67
N SER A 163 -8.84 -5.08 16.79
CA SER A 163 -9.36 -5.58 15.51
C SER A 163 -8.25 -5.91 14.50
N ARG A 164 -7.06 -5.33 14.65
CA ARG A 164 -5.93 -5.52 13.73
C ARG A 164 -5.16 -6.82 13.94
N ALA A 165 -5.25 -7.42 15.11
CA ALA A 165 -4.59 -8.70 15.42
C ALA A 165 -5.00 -9.86 14.48
N LYS A 166 -6.09 -9.70 13.74
CA LYS A 166 -6.58 -10.68 12.76
C LYS A 166 -5.90 -10.59 11.40
N PHE A 167 -5.20 -9.49 11.11
CA PHE A 167 -4.59 -9.27 9.81
C PHE A 167 -3.12 -9.63 9.83
N THR A 168 -2.73 -10.54 8.95
CA THR A 168 -1.33 -10.93 8.76
C THR A 168 -0.64 -9.98 7.78
N GLY A 169 0.64 -9.68 8.00
CA GLY A 169 1.46 -8.87 7.11
C GLY A 169 2.90 -8.84 7.59
N THR A 170 3.80 -8.31 6.79
CA THR A 170 5.24 -8.22 7.11
C THR A 170 5.56 -7.10 8.10
N GLY A 171 4.74 -6.04 8.10
CA GLY A 171 5.01 -4.80 8.84
C GLY A 171 6.13 -3.96 8.20
N LEU A 172 6.56 -4.32 6.99
CA LEU A 172 7.62 -3.61 6.26
C LEU A 172 7.09 -2.65 5.19
N GLY A 173 5.89 -2.87 4.70
CA GLY A 173 5.35 -2.12 3.56
C GLY A 173 5.39 -0.60 3.76
N LEU A 174 4.86 -0.08 4.87
CA LEU A 174 4.85 1.37 5.11
C LEU A 174 6.25 1.95 5.37
N SER A 175 7.14 1.21 6.05
CA SER A 175 8.53 1.64 6.25
C SER A 175 9.29 1.70 4.92
N ILE A 176 9.11 0.73 4.04
CA ILE A 176 9.66 0.73 2.69
C ILE A 176 9.09 1.90 1.88
N SER A 177 7.76 2.11 1.93
CA SER A 177 7.12 3.22 1.23
C SER A 177 7.68 4.57 1.68
N ARG A 178 7.85 4.79 2.98
CA ARG A 178 8.44 6.02 3.51
C ARG A 178 9.86 6.24 2.97
N LYS A 179 10.73 5.24 3.06
CA LYS A 179 12.10 5.34 2.55
C LYS A 179 12.16 5.59 1.04
N LEU A 180 11.29 4.96 0.25
CA LEU A 180 11.19 5.20 -1.19
C LEU A 180 10.75 6.63 -1.49
N VAL A 181 9.73 7.12 -0.81
CA VAL A 181 9.21 8.48 -0.95
C VAL A 181 10.28 9.51 -0.58
N GLU A 182 10.95 9.33 0.56
CA GLU A 182 12.05 10.21 1.00
C GLU A 182 13.20 10.20 -0.02
N LYS A 183 13.51 9.04 -0.60
CA LYS A 183 14.54 8.94 -1.65
C LYS A 183 14.13 9.65 -2.94
N MET A 184 12.85 9.67 -3.28
CA MET A 184 12.29 10.44 -4.39
C MET A 184 12.15 11.95 -4.09
N GLY A 185 12.56 12.41 -2.89
CA GLY A 185 12.48 13.81 -2.47
C GLY A 185 11.13 14.23 -1.92
N GLY A 186 10.22 13.28 -1.70
CA GLY A 186 8.87 13.51 -1.21
C GLY A 186 8.72 13.28 0.30
N THR A 187 7.48 13.35 0.75
CA THR A 187 7.08 13.07 2.14
C THR A 187 5.81 12.22 2.17
N ILE A 188 5.70 11.35 3.17
CA ILE A 188 4.49 10.57 3.44
C ILE A 188 4.05 10.80 4.88
N THR A 189 2.77 11.05 5.06
CA THR A 189 2.17 11.24 6.38
C THR A 189 0.94 10.37 6.54
N VAL A 190 0.62 10.06 7.79
CA VAL A 190 -0.57 9.34 8.18
C VAL A 190 -1.27 10.15 9.26
N SER A 191 -2.57 10.39 9.09
CA SER A 191 -3.38 11.05 10.09
C SER A 191 -4.65 10.24 10.36
N TYR A 192 -5.16 10.37 11.57
CA TYR A 192 -6.44 9.81 11.98
C TYR A 192 -7.32 10.92 12.52
N THR A 193 -8.46 11.13 11.89
CA THR A 193 -9.47 12.04 12.43
C THR A 193 -10.49 11.22 13.21
N HIS A 194 -10.78 11.60 14.44
CA HIS A 194 -11.68 10.91 15.38
C HIS A 194 -13.11 10.60 14.85
N LEU A 195 -13.43 11.03 13.65
CA LEU A 195 -14.74 10.87 13.00
C LEU A 195 -14.72 9.81 11.86
N ARG A 196 -14.09 8.66 12.08
CA ARG A 196 -14.27 7.45 11.24
C ARG A 196 -13.49 7.38 9.93
N ALA A 197 -12.44 8.12 9.71
CA ALA A 197 -11.61 7.96 8.52
C ALA A 197 -10.12 8.00 8.85
N HIS A 198 -9.37 7.09 8.24
CA HIS A 198 -7.91 7.09 8.24
C HIS A 198 -7.43 7.72 6.93
N GLU A 199 -6.47 8.63 7.01
CA GLU A 199 -5.93 9.32 5.84
C GLU A 199 -4.42 9.10 5.74
N THR A 200 -3.97 8.66 4.59
CA THR A 200 -2.55 8.63 4.21
C THR A 200 -2.35 9.64 3.09
N SER A 201 -1.48 10.60 3.30
CA SER A 201 -1.10 11.60 2.31
C SER A 201 0.35 11.39 1.87
N LEU A 202 0.57 11.47 0.58
CA LEU A 202 1.85 11.30 -0.08
C LEU A 202 2.11 12.50 -0.97
N HIS A 203 3.25 13.15 -0.78
CA HIS A 203 3.76 14.21 -1.64
C HIS A 203 5.01 13.70 -2.36
N LEU A 204 4.97 13.67 -3.67
CA LEU A 204 6.06 13.25 -4.57
C LEU A 204 6.43 14.37 -5.52
#